data_0537504e93086467901c8384c03cd1cc
#
_entry.id   0537504e93086467901c8384c03cd1cc
#
_cell.length_a   1.000
_cell.length_b   1.000
_cell.length_c   1.000
_cell.angle_alpha   90.00
_cell.angle_beta   90.00
_cell.angle_gamma   90.00
#
_symmetry.space_group_name_H-M   'P 1'
#
loop_
_entity.id
_entity.type
_entity.pdbx_description
1 polymer ?
#
loop_
_entity_poly.entity_id
_entity_poly.type
_entity_poly.pdbx_seq_one_letter_code
_entity_poly.pdbx_strand_id
1 'polypeptide(L)'
;MKGKVVVVDAGSHRAAVQTMYGDYTVFEIMNGHAPDQGDVLDGFLDTLGPETITNSSKNSPIKILIKAAGANREKAIQMVEDGIFPISGRRRRRRSEKPKS
;
A
#
# COMPACT_ATOMS: atom_id res chain seq x y z
N MET A 1 10.41 9.73 1.16
CA MET A 1 10.86 8.70 2.12
C MET A 1 11.12 7.41 1.39
N LYS A 2 11.91 6.54 1.99
CA LYS A 2 12.22 5.25 1.39
C LYS A 2 11.44 4.15 2.08
N GLY A 3 11.08 3.12 1.30
CA GLY A 3 10.44 1.93 1.82
C GLY A 3 10.96 0.70 1.11
N LYS A 4 11.02 -0.42 1.81
CA LYS A 4 11.47 -1.68 1.26
C LYS A 4 10.27 -2.58 1.01
N VAL A 5 10.17 -3.13 -0.18
CA VAL A 5 9.06 -4.01 -0.55
C VAL A 5 9.17 -5.30 0.25
N VAL A 6 8.13 -5.62 1.02
CA VAL A 6 8.11 -6.82 1.87
C VAL A 6 7.22 -7.91 1.31
N VAL A 7 6.18 -7.54 0.54
CA VAL A 7 5.29 -8.53 -0.07
C VAL A 7 4.73 -7.96 -1.36
N VAL A 8 4.58 -8.80 -2.37
CA VAL A 8 3.99 -8.45 -3.66
C VAL A 8 3.02 -9.55 -4.05
N ASP A 9 1.82 -9.15 -4.49
CA ASP A 9 0.88 -10.07 -5.12
C ASP A 9 0.70 -9.60 -6.56
N ALA A 10 1.42 -10.25 -7.47
CA ALA A 10 1.40 -9.86 -8.87
C ALA A 10 0.03 -10.01 -9.51
N GLY A 11 -0.74 -11.01 -9.07
CA GLY A 11 -2.05 -11.27 -9.64
C GLY A 11 -3.05 -10.17 -9.37
N SER A 12 -2.96 -9.54 -8.21
CA SER A 12 -3.86 -8.46 -7.82
C SER A 12 -3.24 -7.08 -8.00
N HIS A 13 -1.97 -7.00 -8.37
CA HIS A 13 -1.22 -5.76 -8.52
C HIS A 13 -1.14 -4.98 -7.20
N ARG A 14 -1.08 -5.69 -6.08
CA ARG A 14 -0.94 -5.08 -4.75
C ARG A 14 0.42 -5.40 -4.17
N ALA A 15 0.92 -4.47 -3.37
CA ALA A 15 2.20 -4.66 -2.70
C ALA A 15 2.22 -3.86 -1.40
N ALA A 16 3.14 -4.21 -0.52
CA ALA A 16 3.37 -3.46 0.71
C ALA A 16 4.85 -3.21 0.90
N VAL A 17 5.14 -2.04 1.45
CA VAL A 17 6.51 -1.66 1.80
C VAL A 17 6.57 -1.36 3.29
N GLN A 18 7.73 -1.63 3.89
CA GLN A 18 8.05 -1.13 5.21
C GLN A 18 8.81 0.18 5.04
N THR A 19 8.27 1.25 5.62
CA THR A 19 8.89 2.57 5.50
C THR A 19 10.09 2.67 6.44
N MET A 20 10.86 3.74 6.24
CA MET A 20 12.01 4.01 7.10
C MET A 20 11.63 4.25 8.56
N TYR A 21 10.34 4.49 8.83
CA TYR A 21 9.84 4.70 10.19
C TYR A 21 9.34 3.42 10.84
N GLY A 22 9.39 2.30 10.12
CA GLY A 22 9.02 1.00 10.67
C GLY A 22 7.58 0.58 10.44
N ASP A 23 6.71 1.49 10.00
CA ASP A 23 5.34 1.14 9.67
C ASP A 23 5.24 0.66 8.21
N TYR A 24 4.05 0.26 7.79
CA TYR A 24 3.83 -0.35 6.48
C TYR A 24 2.82 0.45 5.69
N THR A 25 3.06 0.51 4.37
CA THR A 25 2.18 1.15 3.40
C THR A 25 1.76 0.11 2.38
N VAL A 26 0.45 0.04 2.10
CA VAL A 26 -0.12 -0.89 1.13
C VAL A 26 -0.65 -0.09 -0.05
N PHE A 27 -0.34 -0.56 -1.26
CA PHE A 27 -0.74 0.16 -2.47
C PHE A 27 -1.06 -0.80 -3.60
N GLU A 28 -1.80 -0.28 -4.58
CA GLU A 28 -2.03 -0.93 -5.87
C GLU A 28 -1.13 -0.30 -6.90
N ILE A 29 -0.59 -1.12 -7.79
CA ILE A 29 0.26 -0.66 -8.88
C ILE A 29 -0.66 -0.29 -10.05
N MET A 30 -0.61 0.98 -10.45
CA MET A 30 -1.48 1.50 -11.51
C MET A 30 -0.78 1.49 -12.87
N ASN A 31 0.54 1.71 -12.88
CA ASN A 31 1.31 1.76 -14.11
C ASN A 31 2.78 1.57 -13.76
N GLY A 32 3.51 0.98 -14.73
CA GLY A 32 4.93 0.70 -14.55
C GLY A 32 5.18 -0.75 -14.19
N HIS A 33 6.43 -1.11 -14.07
CA HIS A 33 6.82 -2.47 -13.69
C HIS A 33 6.57 -2.70 -12.21
N ALA A 34 5.96 -3.85 -11.90
CA ALA A 34 5.77 -4.23 -10.51
C ALA A 34 7.13 -4.38 -9.82
N PRO A 35 7.25 -3.94 -8.59
CA PRO A 35 8.49 -4.14 -7.84
C PRO A 35 8.62 -5.59 -7.40
N ASP A 36 9.83 -5.99 -7.09
CA ASP A 36 10.10 -7.29 -6.49
C ASP A 36 10.29 -7.13 -4.98
N GLN A 37 10.09 -8.21 -4.26
CA GLN A 37 10.37 -8.23 -2.83
C GLN A 37 11.82 -7.85 -2.60
N GLY A 38 12.04 -6.90 -1.70
CA GLY A 38 13.36 -6.40 -1.39
C GLY A 38 13.75 -5.13 -2.13
N ASP A 39 12.98 -4.75 -3.16
CA ASP A 39 13.25 -3.49 -3.86
C ASP A 39 13.02 -2.30 -2.94
N VAL A 40 13.80 -1.24 -3.17
CA VAL A 40 13.68 0.01 -2.42
C VAL A 40 12.91 1.01 -3.27
N LEU A 41 11.82 1.52 -2.71
CA LEU A 41 10.98 2.53 -3.36
C LEU A 41 11.17 3.85 -2.64
N ASP A 42 11.13 4.95 -3.40
CA ASP A 42 11.35 6.29 -2.86
C ASP A 42 10.25 7.24 -3.36
N GLY A 43 9.65 7.96 -2.43
CA GLY A 43 8.60 8.93 -2.74
C GLY A 43 7.72 9.19 -1.54
N PHE A 44 6.54 9.73 -1.80
CA PHE A 44 5.57 9.98 -0.74
C PHE A 44 4.80 8.68 -0.48
N LEU A 45 5.21 7.95 0.55
CA LEU A 45 4.66 6.64 0.87
C LEU A 45 3.72 6.67 2.08
N ASP A 46 3.44 7.84 2.62
CA ASP A 46 2.64 7.98 3.82
C ASP A 46 1.32 8.73 3.59
N THR A 47 0.98 8.97 2.33
CA THR A 47 -0.21 9.74 1.96
C THR A 47 -1.15 8.85 1.15
N LEU A 48 -2.40 8.75 1.56
CA LEU A 48 -3.41 7.98 0.81
C LEU A 48 -3.66 8.64 -0.55
N GLY A 49 -3.94 7.81 -1.56
CA GLY A 49 -4.28 8.28 -2.88
C GLY A 49 -3.19 8.01 -3.90
N PRO A 50 -3.32 8.64 -5.10
CA PRO A 50 -2.38 8.37 -6.19
C PRO A 50 -1.05 9.08 -5.97
N GLU A 51 0.04 8.36 -6.26
CA GLU A 51 1.40 8.89 -6.17
C GLU A 51 2.26 8.29 -7.27
N THR A 52 3.25 9.05 -7.70
CA THR A 52 4.29 8.52 -8.56
C THR A 52 5.56 8.42 -7.73
N ILE A 53 6.07 7.20 -7.61
CA ILE A 53 7.27 6.94 -6.82
C ILE A 53 8.34 6.33 -7.72
N THR A 54 9.56 6.25 -7.22
CA THR A 54 10.69 5.69 -7.96
C THR A 54 11.12 4.39 -7.32
N ASN A 55 11.25 3.35 -8.15
CA ASN A 55 11.90 2.11 -7.71
C ASN A 55 13.41 2.33 -7.86
N SER A 56 14.07 2.62 -6.76
CA SER A 56 15.51 2.93 -6.76
C SER A 56 16.34 1.70 -7.15
N SER A 57 15.85 0.50 -6.83
CA SER A 57 16.56 -0.73 -7.16
C SER A 57 16.58 -1.00 -8.66
N LYS A 58 15.53 -0.59 -9.38
CA LYS A 58 15.41 -0.78 -10.82
C LYS A 58 15.54 0.51 -11.62
N ASN A 59 15.69 1.64 -10.91
CA ASN A 59 15.84 2.96 -11.51
C ASN A 59 14.69 3.27 -12.47
N SER A 60 13.45 3.06 -12.01
CA SER A 60 12.27 3.27 -12.84
C SER A 60 11.12 3.86 -12.03
N PRO A 61 10.25 4.67 -12.66
CA PRO A 61 9.08 5.22 -11.99
C PRO A 61 7.95 4.20 -11.92
N ILE A 62 7.13 4.30 -10.88
CA ILE A 62 5.93 3.49 -10.74
C ILE A 62 4.80 4.41 -10.30
N LYS A 63 3.65 4.29 -10.97
CA LYS A 63 2.45 4.99 -10.55
C LYS A 63 1.63 4.06 -9.67
N ILE A 64 1.30 4.51 -8.47
CA ILE A 64 0.62 3.68 -7.47
C ILE A 64 -0.58 4.42 -6.89
N LEU A 65 -1.47 3.64 -6.30
CA LEU A 65 -2.58 4.17 -5.51
C LEU A 65 -2.43 3.63 -4.09
N ILE A 66 -2.10 4.51 -3.16
CA ILE A 66 -1.87 4.12 -1.78
C ILE A 66 -3.22 3.92 -1.09
N LYS A 67 -3.44 2.71 -0.59
CA LYS A 67 -4.70 2.31 0.01
C LYS A 67 -4.65 2.34 1.53
N ALA A 68 -3.47 2.15 2.12
CA ALA A 68 -3.32 2.18 3.57
C ALA A 68 -1.89 2.61 3.91
N ALA A 69 -1.77 3.39 4.98
CA ALA A 69 -0.48 3.85 5.49
C ALA A 69 -0.49 3.72 7.01
N GLY A 70 0.68 3.58 7.60
CA GLY A 70 0.79 3.46 9.04
C GLY A 70 0.30 2.12 9.59
N ALA A 71 0.21 1.09 8.74
CA ALA A 71 -0.26 -0.24 9.15
C ALA A 71 0.85 -1.02 9.84
N ASN A 72 0.46 -2.04 10.62
CA ASN A 72 1.44 -3.00 11.12
C ASN A 72 1.66 -4.09 10.06
N ARG A 73 2.70 -4.91 10.27
CA ARG A 73 3.12 -5.91 9.28
C ARG A 73 2.02 -6.91 8.97
N GLU A 74 1.38 -7.44 10.00
CA GLU A 74 0.37 -8.49 9.82
C GLU A 74 -0.81 -7.97 9.00
N LYS A 75 -1.29 -6.78 9.33
CA LYS A 75 -2.40 -6.19 8.60
C LYS A 75 -2.02 -5.82 7.19
N ALA A 76 -0.80 -5.35 6.98
CA ALA A 76 -0.32 -5.01 5.65
C ALA A 76 -0.29 -6.23 4.74
N ILE A 77 0.26 -7.34 5.23
CA ILE A 77 0.32 -8.58 4.46
C ILE A 77 -1.10 -9.07 4.14
N GLN A 78 -2.00 -9.01 5.13
CA GLN A 78 -3.38 -9.43 4.95
C GLN A 78 -4.08 -8.58 3.88
N MET A 79 -3.87 -7.26 3.91
CA MET A 79 -4.47 -6.39 2.91
C MET A 79 -3.97 -6.68 1.50
N VAL A 80 -2.68 -7.00 1.35
CA VAL A 80 -2.14 -7.35 0.05
C VAL A 80 -2.76 -8.66 -0.45
N GLU A 81 -2.85 -9.67 0.41
CA GLU A 81 -3.33 -10.98 0.01
C GLU A 81 -4.83 -11.00 -0.24
N ASP A 82 -5.60 -10.37 0.65
CA ASP A 82 -7.06 -10.44 0.61
C ASP A 82 -7.70 -9.31 -0.17
N GLY A 83 -7.01 -8.18 -0.30
CA GLY A 83 -7.56 -7.01 -0.99
C GLY A 83 -8.64 -6.29 -0.21
N ILE A 84 -8.76 -6.56 1.07
CA ILE A 84 -9.75 -5.92 1.92
C ILE A 84 -9.02 -4.84 2.73
N PHE A 85 -9.44 -3.59 2.52
CA PHE A 85 -8.81 -2.46 3.19
C PHE A 85 -9.76 -1.91 4.25
N PRO A 86 -9.25 -1.52 5.41
CA PRO A 86 -10.12 -0.92 6.42
C PRO A 86 -10.67 0.39 5.89
N ILE A 87 -11.94 0.64 6.19
CA ILE A 87 -12.55 1.89 5.85
C ILE A 87 -11.98 2.93 6.80
N SER A 88 -11.43 3.94 6.22
CA SER A 88 -10.91 5.01 7.05
C SER A 88 -12.07 5.75 7.60
N GLY A 89 -12.30 5.44 8.61
CA GLY A 89 -13.26 6.09 9.28
C GLY A 89 -14.65 5.78 9.17
N ARG A 90 -14.41 5.38 8.76
CA ARG A 90 -15.02 5.39 8.80
C ARG A 90 -15.87 5.50 8.68
N ARG A 91 -16.31 5.42 8.63
CA ARG A 91 -16.80 5.39 8.59
C ARG A 91 -17.53 5.02 8.45
N ARG A 92 -18.00 4.77 8.55
CA ARG A 92 -18.45 4.25 8.62
C ARG A 92 -19.26 4.04 8.62
N ARG A 93 -19.81 3.91 8.76
CA ARG A 93 -20.32 3.48 9.03
C ARG A 93 -21.13 3.48 8.93
N ARG A 94 -21.68 3.38 8.89
CA ARG A 94 -22.17 3.09 9.07
C ARG A 94 -22.80 2.88 8.83
N ARG A 95 -23.20 2.76 8.75
CA ARG A 95 -23.51 2.28 8.84
C ARG A 95 -23.96 1.89 8.96
N SER A 96 -24.34 1.89 8.88
CA SER A 96 -24.48 1.34 9.36
C SER A 96 -24.93 1.19 9.63
N GLU A 97 -25.36 1.13 9.45
CA GLU A 97 -25.56 0.86 10.01
C GLU A 97 -26.09 0.85 10.20
N LYS A 98 -26.73 0.88 9.97
CA LYS A 98 -27.18 0.65 10.36
C LYS A 98 -27.67 0.55 10.62
N PRO A 99 -27.94 0.67 10.58
CA PRO A 99 -28.26 0.33 10.99
C PRO A 99 -28.67 0.22 11.16
N LYS A 100 -29.13 0.11 11.03
CA LYS A 100 -29.23 -0.13 11.30
C LYS A 100 -29.28 -0.20 11.25
N SER A 101 -29.65 -0.04 11.00
CA SER A 101 -29.41 -0.17 11.08
C SER A 101 -29.35 -0.21 11.15
#